data_7c067a68560c74bd36a249827b0f5b77
#
_entry.id   7c067a68560c74bd36a249827b0f5b77
#
_cell.length_a   1.000
_cell.length_b   1.000
_cell.length_c   1.000
_cell.angle_alpha   90.00
_cell.angle_beta   90.00
_cell.angle_gamma   90.00
#
_symmetry.space_group_name_H-M   'P 1'
#
loop_
_entity.id
_entity.type
_entity.pdbx_description
1 polymer ?
#
loop_
_entity_poly.entity_id
_entity_poly.type
_entity_poly.pdbx_seq_one_letter_code
_entity_poly.pdbx_strand_id
1 'polypeptide(L)'
;VEISRRQTLQAAVVAALGGALSGCGTPERGGSAPREAGAAPAAARSAGGRRLPDEAHPHEATYMSWPGRRVWGPDTAGVRADIARLARTIAEFEPVRLLAGGREAKAAQRACGSGVEVVPTPVDDLWMRDTGPVFVLGPDGVAGVDLNFNGWGGKQEHGHDRRVARAVLADERLPRIKAPLISEGGAVEGDGQGTLMVAESSLVNDNRNPGRSRDDLERALKDLFGATTVIWVKGVKGKDITDYHIDALARFSAPGVVVLSTPAKHAPRDDFTGAYEQAREVLEGAVDARGKRLEVVELPEPADIGRRGKGFLACYVNYYVANGAVIMPRFGDRKADSKAAAVLREQYPGREVVQLPVDNIGEGGGGIHCSTQQLPKAG
;
A
#
# COMPACT_ATOMS: atom_id res chain seq x y z
N VAL A 1 20.21 -9.08 13.11
CA VAL A 1 18.89 -9.69 13.36
C VAL A 1 18.01 -9.16 12.25
N GLU A 2 17.71 -10.00 11.24
CA GLU A 2 16.77 -9.65 10.17
C GLU A 2 15.37 -9.54 10.77
N ILE A 3 14.78 -8.35 10.66
CA ILE A 3 13.41 -8.08 11.09
C ILE A 3 12.50 -8.18 9.86
N SER A 4 11.57 -9.12 9.89
CA SER A 4 10.60 -9.39 8.83
C SER A 4 9.35 -8.51 8.95
N ARG A 5 8.60 -8.29 7.84
CA ARG A 5 7.35 -7.51 7.86
C ARG A 5 6.19 -8.22 8.56
N ARG A 6 6.13 -9.53 8.45
CA ARG A 6 5.18 -10.38 9.20
C ARG A 6 5.83 -11.73 9.53
N GLN A 7 5.60 -12.23 10.74
CA GLN A 7 5.88 -13.63 11.04
C GLN A 7 4.76 -14.48 10.44
N THR A 8 5.12 -15.43 9.60
CA THR A 8 4.17 -16.31 8.94
C THR A 8 3.53 -17.24 9.96
N LEU A 9 2.22 -17.30 9.96
CA LEU A 9 1.44 -18.26 10.72
C LEU A 9 1.58 -19.67 10.11
N GLN A 10 2.36 -20.53 10.74
CA GLN A 10 2.30 -21.96 10.44
C GLN A 10 1.10 -22.57 11.18
N ALA A 11 0.00 -22.82 10.46
CA ALA A 11 -1.09 -23.65 10.96
C ALA A 11 -0.69 -25.12 10.89
N ALA A 12 -0.50 -25.76 12.01
CA ALA A 12 -0.51 -27.22 12.10
C ALA A 12 -1.98 -27.67 11.95
N VAL A 13 -2.27 -28.37 10.86
CA VAL A 13 -3.58 -28.99 10.64
C VAL A 13 -3.72 -30.19 11.58
N VAL A 14 -4.56 -30.07 12.60
CA VAL A 14 -5.13 -31.21 13.34
C VAL A 14 -6.52 -31.45 12.76
N ALA A 15 -6.68 -32.51 12.01
CA ALA A 15 -7.96 -32.98 11.53
C ALA A 15 -8.80 -33.57 12.69
N ALA A 16 -9.99 -33.03 12.92
CA ALA A 16 -11.03 -33.71 13.70
C ALA A 16 -12.32 -33.71 12.90
N LEU A 17 -12.76 -34.92 12.57
CA LEU A 17 -14.04 -35.27 11.94
C LEU A 17 -15.21 -35.10 12.94
N GLY A 18 -16.34 -34.65 12.45
CA GLY A 18 -17.61 -34.90 13.15
C GLY A 18 -18.79 -33.97 12.84
N GLY A 19 -19.77 -34.47 12.11
CA GLY A 19 -21.19 -34.28 12.38
C GLY A 19 -21.98 -33.24 11.59
N ALA A 20 -22.80 -33.74 10.69
CA ALA A 20 -23.87 -33.05 9.96
C ALA A 20 -25.00 -32.57 10.88
N LEU A 21 -25.74 -31.52 10.45
CA LEU A 21 -27.20 -31.51 10.38
C LEU A 21 -27.74 -30.30 9.60
N SER A 22 -28.80 -30.55 8.86
CA SER A 22 -29.48 -29.72 7.88
C SER A 22 -30.33 -28.60 8.50
N GLY A 23 -30.50 -27.51 7.74
CA GLY A 23 -31.53 -26.50 7.97
C GLY A 23 -31.71 -25.63 6.73
N CYS A 24 -32.74 -25.87 5.95
CA CYS A 24 -33.19 -25.03 4.82
C CYS A 24 -33.80 -23.71 5.33
N GLY A 25 -33.33 -22.60 4.78
CA GLY A 25 -33.99 -21.33 4.87
C GLY A 25 -33.55 -20.46 3.69
N THR A 26 -34.47 -20.18 2.79
CA THR A 26 -34.32 -19.28 1.64
C THR A 26 -34.37 -17.83 2.10
N PRO A 27 -33.46 -16.95 1.65
CA PRO A 27 -33.68 -15.51 1.74
C PRO A 27 -34.10 -14.93 0.40
N GLU A 28 -35.09 -14.07 0.47
CA GLU A 28 -35.64 -13.24 -0.59
C GLU A 28 -34.57 -12.29 -1.20
N ARG A 29 -34.66 -12.11 -2.52
CA ARG A 29 -33.87 -11.17 -3.29
C ARG A 29 -34.39 -9.75 -3.09
N GLY A 30 -33.68 -8.92 -2.36
CA GLY A 30 -33.82 -7.47 -2.40
C GLY A 30 -32.96 -6.89 -3.54
N GLY A 31 -33.61 -6.38 -4.59
CA GLY A 31 -32.94 -5.68 -5.69
C GLY A 31 -32.48 -4.29 -5.23
N SER A 32 -31.19 -4.01 -5.32
CA SER A 32 -30.65 -2.66 -5.14
C SER A 32 -30.65 -1.92 -6.48
N ALA A 33 -31.31 -0.76 -6.50
CA ALA A 33 -31.31 0.18 -7.61
C ALA A 33 -29.92 0.81 -7.82
N PRO A 34 -29.58 1.26 -9.07
CA PRO A 34 -28.30 1.92 -9.34
C PRO A 34 -28.24 3.26 -8.57
N ARG A 35 -27.14 3.47 -7.84
CA ARG A 35 -26.84 4.78 -7.23
C ARG A 35 -26.44 5.76 -8.33
N GLU A 36 -27.19 6.83 -8.50
CA GLU A 36 -26.78 8.01 -9.25
C GLU A 36 -25.53 8.63 -8.62
N ALA A 37 -24.55 8.95 -9.47
CA ALA A 37 -23.35 9.68 -9.07
C ALA A 37 -23.71 11.13 -8.72
N GLY A 38 -24.06 11.37 -7.46
CA GLY A 38 -24.19 12.72 -6.93
C GLY A 38 -22.87 13.44 -6.88
N ALA A 39 -22.82 14.72 -7.30
CA ALA A 39 -21.66 15.56 -7.23
C ALA A 39 -21.07 15.55 -5.81
N ALA A 40 -19.77 15.22 -5.71
CA ALA A 40 -19.05 15.18 -4.44
C ALA A 40 -19.07 16.55 -3.76
N PRO A 41 -19.35 16.65 -2.45
CA PRO A 41 -19.23 17.88 -1.71
C PRO A 41 -17.78 18.37 -1.73
N ALA A 42 -17.58 19.68 -1.82
CA ALA A 42 -16.26 20.29 -1.88
C ALA A 42 -15.38 19.82 -0.70
N ALA A 43 -14.21 19.28 -1.03
CA ALA A 43 -13.25 18.81 -0.03
C ALA A 43 -12.84 19.95 0.91
N ALA A 44 -12.69 19.66 2.20
CA ALA A 44 -12.11 20.59 3.16
C ALA A 44 -10.68 20.95 2.71
N ARG A 45 -10.41 22.25 2.48
CA ARG A 45 -9.10 22.71 1.99
C ARG A 45 -8.20 23.04 3.19
N SER A 46 -6.96 22.52 3.16
CA SER A 46 -5.89 22.96 4.06
C SER A 46 -5.54 24.44 3.84
N ALA A 47 -4.78 25.03 4.77
CA ALA A 47 -4.27 26.41 4.65
C ALA A 47 -3.48 26.68 3.35
N GLY A 48 -2.94 25.64 2.69
CA GLY A 48 -2.25 25.73 1.39
C GLY A 48 -3.06 25.24 0.19
N GLY A 49 -4.35 24.89 0.35
CA GLY A 49 -5.21 24.39 -0.73
C GLY A 49 -4.78 23.03 -1.33
N ARG A 50 -3.81 22.36 -0.70
CA ARG A 50 -3.32 21.02 -1.14
C ARG A 50 -4.21 19.90 -0.60
N ARG A 51 -4.21 18.76 -1.30
CA ARG A 51 -4.81 17.52 -0.84
C ARG A 51 -4.01 16.32 -1.29
N LEU A 52 -3.96 15.26 -0.50
CA LEU A 52 -3.55 13.93 -0.94
C LEU A 52 -4.71 13.33 -1.75
N PRO A 53 -4.56 13.04 -3.06
CA PRO A 53 -5.58 12.33 -3.80
C PRO A 53 -5.69 10.88 -3.30
N ASP A 54 -6.87 10.26 -3.43
CA ASP A 54 -6.99 8.81 -3.29
C ASP A 54 -6.24 8.10 -4.44
N GLU A 55 -5.91 6.82 -4.25
CA GLU A 55 -5.15 6.07 -5.26
C GLU A 55 -5.98 5.76 -6.52
N ALA A 56 -7.29 5.89 -6.48
CA ALA A 56 -8.15 5.72 -7.65
C ALA A 56 -8.25 6.98 -8.53
N HIS A 57 -7.68 8.11 -8.08
CA HIS A 57 -7.54 9.31 -8.91
C HIS A 57 -6.78 9.00 -10.21
N PRO A 58 -7.11 9.58 -11.36
CA PRO A 58 -6.40 9.32 -12.62
C PRO A 58 -4.89 9.53 -12.51
N HIS A 59 -4.10 8.58 -13.01
CA HIS A 59 -2.65 8.63 -13.00
C HIS A 59 -2.07 9.11 -14.33
N GLU A 60 -1.00 9.89 -14.26
CA GLU A 60 -0.13 10.19 -15.39
C GLU A 60 0.83 9.03 -15.66
N ALA A 61 1.37 8.44 -14.60
CA ALA A 61 2.27 7.29 -14.67
C ALA A 61 2.35 6.56 -13.32
N THR A 62 2.84 5.31 -13.36
CA THR A 62 3.32 4.56 -12.19
C THR A 62 4.83 4.56 -12.15
N TYR A 63 5.41 4.94 -11.01
CA TYR A 63 6.82 4.75 -10.71
C TYR A 63 7.08 3.41 -10.04
N MET A 64 8.17 2.76 -10.44
CA MET A 64 8.70 1.53 -9.86
C MET A 64 10.23 1.60 -9.77
N SER A 65 10.85 0.68 -9.02
CA SER A 65 12.32 0.60 -8.88
C SER A 65 12.82 -0.80 -9.19
N TRP A 66 14.00 -0.89 -9.83
CA TRP A 66 14.66 -2.15 -10.17
C TRP A 66 15.52 -2.65 -9.02
N PRO A 67 15.28 -3.86 -8.46
CA PRO A 67 15.98 -4.34 -7.27
C PRO A 67 17.47 -4.57 -7.48
N GLY A 68 18.26 -4.08 -6.53
CA GLY A 68 19.70 -4.20 -6.53
C GLY A 68 20.18 -5.57 -6.04
N ARG A 69 21.22 -6.13 -6.68
CA ARG A 69 21.84 -7.41 -6.25
C ARG A 69 22.40 -7.38 -4.82
N ARG A 70 22.77 -6.21 -4.34
CA ARG A 70 23.36 -6.05 -3.02
C ARG A 70 22.36 -6.39 -1.91
N VAL A 71 21.10 -6.03 -2.11
CA VAL A 71 20.03 -6.29 -1.15
C VAL A 71 19.51 -7.73 -1.26
N TRP A 72 19.29 -8.20 -2.49
CA TRP A 72 18.61 -9.46 -2.75
C TRP A 72 19.52 -10.67 -2.96
N GLY A 73 20.83 -10.49 -3.12
CA GLY A 73 21.80 -11.58 -3.25
C GLY A 73 21.39 -12.64 -4.27
N PRO A 74 21.24 -13.92 -3.84
CA PRO A 74 20.82 -15.02 -4.72
C PRO A 74 19.38 -14.89 -5.23
N ASP A 75 18.49 -14.21 -4.50
CA ASP A 75 17.06 -14.10 -4.83
C ASP A 75 16.77 -13.03 -5.87
N THR A 76 17.78 -12.23 -6.22
CA THR A 76 17.67 -11.11 -7.18
C THR A 76 16.98 -11.50 -8.48
N ALA A 77 17.25 -12.67 -9.04
CA ALA A 77 16.67 -13.09 -10.32
C ALA A 77 15.14 -13.29 -10.22
N GLY A 78 14.67 -13.92 -9.15
CA GLY A 78 13.25 -14.13 -8.89
C GLY A 78 12.50 -12.82 -8.66
N VAL A 79 13.06 -11.96 -7.81
CA VAL A 79 12.47 -10.64 -7.52
C VAL A 79 12.40 -9.75 -8.77
N ARG A 80 13.46 -9.75 -9.58
CA ARG A 80 13.47 -9.03 -10.87
C ARG A 80 12.43 -9.56 -11.85
N ALA A 81 12.20 -10.87 -11.86
CA ALA A 81 11.15 -11.46 -12.69
C ALA A 81 9.75 -11.00 -12.24
N ASP A 82 9.51 -10.91 -10.93
CA ASP A 82 8.23 -10.41 -10.40
C ASP A 82 8.04 -8.92 -10.70
N ILE A 83 9.07 -8.07 -10.47
CA ILE A 83 9.01 -6.65 -10.80
C ILE A 83 8.78 -6.43 -12.30
N ALA A 84 9.47 -7.17 -13.17
CA ALA A 84 9.27 -7.05 -14.61
C ALA A 84 7.85 -7.49 -15.04
N ARG A 85 7.30 -8.53 -14.40
CA ARG A 85 5.91 -8.97 -14.63
C ARG A 85 4.95 -7.89 -14.20
N LEU A 86 5.10 -7.38 -12.97
CA LEU A 86 4.25 -6.31 -12.43
C LEU A 86 4.29 -5.05 -13.30
N ALA A 87 5.48 -4.60 -13.69
CA ALA A 87 5.65 -3.43 -14.55
C ALA A 87 4.96 -3.60 -15.91
N ARG A 88 5.10 -4.76 -16.55
CA ARG A 88 4.41 -5.05 -17.83
C ARG A 88 2.90 -5.10 -17.68
N THR A 89 2.40 -5.68 -16.58
CA THR A 89 0.95 -5.73 -16.33
C THR A 89 0.38 -4.33 -16.10
N ILE A 90 1.05 -3.48 -15.32
CA ILE A 90 0.61 -2.09 -15.13
C ILE A 90 0.67 -1.32 -16.45
N ALA A 91 1.69 -1.57 -17.28
CA ALA A 91 1.86 -0.91 -18.58
C ALA A 91 0.74 -1.19 -19.59
N GLU A 92 -0.12 -2.18 -19.36
CA GLU A 92 -1.33 -2.41 -20.13
C GLU A 92 -2.43 -1.36 -19.84
N PHE A 93 -2.33 -0.64 -18.72
CA PHE A 93 -3.35 0.28 -18.24
C PHE A 93 -2.86 1.73 -18.14
N GLU A 94 -1.57 1.95 -17.84
CA GLU A 94 -0.99 3.29 -17.68
C GLU A 94 0.53 3.28 -17.93
N PRO A 95 1.14 4.43 -18.25
CA PRO A 95 2.60 4.52 -18.41
C PRO A 95 3.34 4.09 -17.16
N VAL A 96 4.41 3.31 -17.30
CA VAL A 96 5.27 2.87 -16.22
C VAL A 96 6.68 3.43 -16.40
N ARG A 97 7.22 4.09 -15.37
CA ARG A 97 8.58 4.60 -15.26
C ARG A 97 9.35 3.81 -14.23
N LEU A 98 10.29 2.98 -14.68
CA LEU A 98 11.08 2.08 -13.84
C LEU A 98 12.47 2.67 -13.62
N LEU A 99 12.77 3.02 -12.37
CA LEU A 99 14.07 3.53 -11.99
C LEU A 99 15.12 2.41 -11.95
N ALA A 100 16.22 2.57 -12.69
CA ALA A 100 17.31 1.60 -12.69
C ALA A 100 18.64 2.31 -12.94
N GLY A 101 19.62 2.13 -12.03
CA GLY A 101 20.92 2.78 -12.16
C GLY A 101 21.88 2.11 -13.14
N GLY A 102 22.68 2.90 -13.83
CA GLY A 102 23.90 2.50 -14.55
C GLY A 102 23.77 1.25 -15.41
N ARG A 103 24.53 0.20 -15.07
CA ARG A 103 24.59 -1.05 -15.84
C ARG A 103 23.28 -1.86 -15.79
N GLU A 104 22.49 -1.66 -14.77
CA GLU A 104 21.21 -2.40 -14.55
C GLU A 104 20.09 -1.92 -15.47
N ALA A 105 20.13 -0.66 -15.95
CA ALA A 105 19.10 -0.10 -16.83
C ALA A 105 18.88 -0.94 -18.11
N LYS A 106 19.96 -1.42 -18.75
CA LYS A 106 19.85 -2.29 -19.93
C LYS A 106 19.22 -3.65 -19.61
N ALA A 107 19.49 -4.19 -18.43
CA ALA A 107 18.91 -5.45 -17.98
C ALA A 107 17.43 -5.28 -17.65
N ALA A 108 17.05 -4.20 -16.96
CA ALA A 108 15.68 -3.82 -16.68
C ALA A 108 14.87 -3.65 -17.99
N GLN A 109 15.40 -2.88 -18.96
CA GLN A 109 14.73 -2.68 -20.25
C GLN A 109 14.47 -3.98 -21.00
N ARG A 110 15.46 -4.90 -21.03
CA ARG A 110 15.27 -6.22 -21.67
C ARG A 110 14.21 -7.07 -20.97
N ALA A 111 14.13 -6.99 -19.65
CA ALA A 111 13.17 -7.79 -18.87
C ALA A 111 11.75 -7.23 -18.95
N CYS A 112 11.61 -5.90 -18.97
CA CYS A 112 10.30 -5.23 -19.00
C CYS A 112 9.75 -5.01 -20.40
N GLY A 113 10.59 -5.03 -21.44
CA GLY A 113 10.16 -4.78 -22.83
C GLY A 113 9.97 -3.27 -23.13
N SER A 114 9.44 -2.96 -24.31
CA SER A 114 9.30 -1.59 -24.80
C SER A 114 8.11 -0.82 -24.21
N GLY A 115 7.18 -1.50 -23.55
CA GLY A 115 6.02 -0.86 -22.91
C GLY A 115 6.33 -0.18 -21.57
N VAL A 116 7.57 -0.35 -21.04
CA VAL A 116 8.02 0.23 -19.78
C VAL A 116 9.18 1.18 -20.08
N GLU A 117 9.07 2.42 -19.64
CA GLU A 117 10.17 3.39 -19.71
C GLU A 117 11.16 3.14 -18.56
N VAL A 118 12.44 2.91 -18.90
CA VAL A 118 13.49 2.77 -17.90
C VAL A 118 14.23 4.09 -17.73
N VAL A 119 14.07 4.69 -16.54
CA VAL A 119 14.69 5.96 -16.17
C VAL A 119 16.03 5.69 -15.48
N PRO A 120 17.17 6.21 -15.99
CA PRO A 120 18.50 5.91 -15.46
C PRO A 120 18.77 6.62 -14.15
N THR A 121 18.16 6.13 -13.06
CA THR A 121 18.29 6.65 -11.69
C THR A 121 18.84 5.57 -10.77
N PRO A 122 19.95 5.82 -10.02
CA PRO A 122 20.45 4.86 -9.05
C PRO A 122 19.46 4.64 -7.90
N VAL A 123 19.20 3.36 -7.60
CA VAL A 123 18.36 2.88 -6.50
C VAL A 123 19.09 1.76 -5.76
N ASP A 124 18.77 1.55 -4.49
CA ASP A 124 19.28 0.43 -3.72
C ASP A 124 18.30 -0.76 -3.74
N ASP A 125 16.99 -0.46 -3.66
CA ASP A 125 15.94 -1.49 -3.57
C ASP A 125 14.68 -1.12 -4.40
N LEU A 126 13.67 -2.00 -4.34
CA LEU A 126 12.44 -1.96 -5.16
C LEU A 126 11.28 -1.18 -4.54
N TRP A 127 11.38 -0.74 -3.29
CA TRP A 127 10.26 -0.24 -2.49
C TRP A 127 9.89 1.21 -2.82
N MET A 128 9.39 1.40 -4.04
CA MET A 128 9.11 2.74 -4.60
C MET A 128 8.04 3.51 -3.81
N ARG A 129 7.11 2.82 -3.17
CA ARG A 129 6.11 3.42 -2.29
C ARG A 129 6.76 4.20 -1.14
N ASP A 130 7.85 3.67 -0.59
CA ASP A 130 8.50 4.22 0.59
C ASP A 130 9.62 5.21 0.24
N THR A 131 10.31 4.97 -0.89
CA THR A 131 11.46 5.79 -1.31
C THR A 131 11.08 6.94 -2.23
N GLY A 132 9.94 6.83 -2.93
CA GLY A 132 9.42 7.84 -3.84
C GLY A 132 8.74 9.01 -3.13
N PRO A 133 8.43 10.10 -3.88
CA PRO A 133 7.63 11.18 -3.33
C PRO A 133 6.17 10.76 -3.17
N VAL A 134 5.50 11.23 -2.13
CA VAL A 134 4.04 11.16 -2.03
C VAL A 134 3.47 12.39 -2.70
N PHE A 135 2.74 12.21 -3.79
CA PHE A 135 2.23 13.34 -4.56
C PHE A 135 0.96 13.95 -3.97
N VAL A 136 0.87 15.25 -4.05
CA VAL A 136 -0.29 16.04 -3.62
C VAL A 136 -0.78 16.93 -4.76
N LEU A 137 -2.07 17.18 -4.80
CA LEU A 137 -2.70 18.13 -5.72
C LEU A 137 -2.93 19.46 -5.03
N GLY A 138 -2.57 20.54 -5.67
CA GLY A 138 -2.75 21.91 -5.17
C GLY A 138 -3.27 22.87 -6.24
N PRO A 139 -3.45 24.16 -5.89
CA PRO A 139 -3.91 25.18 -6.84
C PRO A 139 -2.98 25.32 -8.06
N ASP A 140 -1.68 25.08 -7.86
CA ASP A 140 -0.65 25.22 -8.89
C ASP A 140 -0.35 23.88 -9.60
N GLY A 141 -1.17 22.86 -9.39
CA GLY A 141 -1.00 21.52 -9.98
C GLY A 141 -0.44 20.49 -9.01
N VAL A 142 0.37 19.56 -9.53
CA VAL A 142 0.98 18.48 -8.78
C VAL A 142 2.26 18.93 -8.08
N ALA A 143 2.43 18.55 -6.82
CA ALA A 143 3.69 18.66 -6.09
C ALA A 143 4.02 17.35 -5.40
N GLY A 144 5.27 17.12 -5.02
CA GLY A 144 5.65 15.91 -4.29
C GLY A 144 6.20 16.21 -2.91
N VAL A 145 5.71 15.45 -1.94
CA VAL A 145 6.20 15.45 -0.55
C VAL A 145 7.34 14.44 -0.44
N ASP A 146 8.53 14.93 -0.12
CA ASP A 146 9.69 14.12 0.23
C ASP A 146 9.67 13.86 1.74
N LEU A 147 9.35 12.63 2.13
CA LEU A 147 9.20 12.21 3.53
C LEU A 147 10.53 11.91 4.23
N ASN A 148 11.67 12.25 3.60
CA ASN A 148 13.03 12.09 4.14
C ASN A 148 13.36 10.63 4.50
N PHE A 149 13.07 9.70 3.58
CA PHE A 149 13.33 8.27 3.78
C PHE A 149 14.69 7.98 4.43
N ASN A 150 14.70 7.21 5.52
CA ASN A 150 15.87 6.92 6.32
C ASN A 150 16.18 5.43 6.47
N GLY A 151 15.68 4.58 5.57
CA GLY A 151 15.87 3.13 5.62
C GLY A 151 15.09 2.47 6.75
N TRP A 152 13.85 2.90 6.95
CA TRP A 152 12.94 2.41 8.00
C TRP A 152 13.54 2.51 9.41
N GLY A 153 14.14 3.67 9.69
CA GLY A 153 14.82 3.90 10.98
C GLY A 153 16.25 3.35 10.99
N GLY A 154 16.95 3.37 9.85
CA GLY A 154 18.33 2.91 9.74
C GLY A 154 18.50 1.38 9.74
N LYS A 155 17.42 0.63 9.52
CA LYS A 155 17.45 -0.85 9.51
C LYS A 155 17.99 -1.43 8.21
N GLN A 156 18.03 -0.64 7.12
CA GLN A 156 18.59 -1.01 5.81
C GLN A 156 19.46 0.09 5.25
N GLU A 157 20.50 -0.29 4.50
CA GLU A 157 21.28 0.66 3.71
C GLU A 157 20.39 1.34 2.65
N HIS A 158 20.48 2.66 2.56
CA HIS A 158 19.59 3.48 1.72
C HIS A 158 20.34 4.66 1.08
N GLY A 159 21.59 4.45 0.71
CA GLY A 159 22.45 5.51 0.17
C GLY A 159 21.91 6.18 -1.09
N HIS A 160 21.29 5.40 -1.99
CA HIS A 160 20.58 5.89 -3.18
C HIS A 160 19.13 6.18 -2.87
N ASP A 161 18.44 5.28 -2.19
CA ASP A 161 16.99 5.34 -1.94
C ASP A 161 16.55 6.62 -1.24
N ARG A 162 17.31 7.13 -0.27
CA ARG A 162 17.05 8.43 0.40
C ARG A 162 17.02 9.64 -0.55
N ARG A 163 17.39 9.47 -1.81
CA ARG A 163 17.43 10.53 -2.82
C ARG A 163 16.40 10.34 -3.93
N VAL A 164 15.69 9.22 -3.94
CA VAL A 164 14.75 8.85 -5.00
C VAL A 164 13.64 9.88 -5.11
N ALA A 165 12.99 10.26 -4.01
CA ALA A 165 11.92 11.27 -4.03
C ALA A 165 12.38 12.58 -4.71
N ARG A 166 13.57 13.06 -4.35
CA ARG A 166 14.14 14.28 -4.95
C ARG A 166 14.50 14.08 -6.41
N ALA A 167 15.02 12.90 -6.79
CA ALA A 167 15.40 12.62 -8.16
C ALA A 167 14.18 12.57 -9.08
N VAL A 168 13.11 11.88 -8.67
CA VAL A 168 11.84 11.83 -9.39
C VAL A 168 11.25 13.22 -9.58
N LEU A 169 11.19 14.02 -8.52
CA LEU A 169 10.62 15.37 -8.61
C LEU A 169 11.43 16.31 -9.49
N ALA A 170 12.77 16.14 -9.54
CA ALA A 170 13.62 16.90 -10.43
C ALA A 170 13.42 16.49 -11.90
N ASP A 171 13.28 15.20 -12.18
CA ASP A 171 13.04 14.66 -13.52
C ASP A 171 11.69 15.14 -14.06
N GLU A 172 10.64 15.07 -13.24
CA GLU A 172 9.29 15.56 -13.56
C GLU A 172 9.16 17.09 -13.54
N ARG A 173 10.18 17.82 -13.09
CA ARG A 173 10.14 19.27 -12.88
C ARG A 173 9.01 19.72 -11.96
N LEU A 174 8.68 18.90 -10.97
CA LEU A 174 7.63 19.16 -10.00
C LEU A 174 8.19 19.81 -8.73
N PRO A 175 7.41 20.68 -8.08
CA PRO A 175 7.77 21.27 -6.79
C PRO A 175 7.99 20.20 -5.72
N ARG A 176 9.11 20.32 -4.99
CA ARG A 176 9.44 19.46 -3.85
C ARG A 176 9.02 20.10 -2.55
N ILE A 177 8.21 19.42 -1.77
CA ILE A 177 7.85 19.78 -0.40
C ILE A 177 8.67 18.87 0.53
N LYS A 178 9.66 19.43 1.22
CA LYS A 178 10.42 18.68 2.22
C LYS A 178 9.58 18.57 3.50
N ALA A 179 9.27 17.34 3.91
CA ALA A 179 8.52 17.10 5.13
C ALA A 179 9.29 17.54 6.39
N PRO A 180 8.61 18.05 7.43
CA PRO A 180 9.21 18.35 8.73
C PRO A 180 9.31 17.09 9.63
N LEU A 181 9.06 15.92 9.09
CA LEU A 181 9.12 14.61 9.76
C LEU A 181 9.80 13.57 8.85
N ILE A 182 10.11 12.42 9.41
CA ILE A 182 10.57 11.24 8.68
C ILE A 182 9.43 10.24 8.65
N SER A 183 9.11 9.75 7.44
CA SER A 183 8.12 8.71 7.22
C SER A 183 8.35 8.03 5.86
N GLU A 184 7.45 7.15 5.52
CA GLU A 184 7.38 6.45 4.24
C GLU A 184 5.98 6.57 3.65
N GLY A 185 5.85 6.46 2.31
CA GLY A 185 4.55 6.55 1.65
C GLY A 185 3.60 5.42 2.07
N GLY A 186 4.12 4.23 2.34
CA GLY A 186 3.31 3.10 2.86
C GLY A 186 2.76 3.30 4.26
N ALA A 187 3.29 4.27 5.02
CA ALA A 187 2.81 4.62 6.36
C ALA A 187 1.59 5.55 6.35
N VAL A 188 1.20 6.10 5.18
CA VAL A 188 0.13 7.10 5.06
C VAL A 188 -0.87 6.66 3.99
N GLU A 189 -2.14 6.60 4.36
CA GLU A 189 -3.24 6.29 3.45
C GLU A 189 -4.27 7.43 3.49
N GLY A 190 -4.77 7.87 2.33
CA GLY A 190 -5.69 8.99 2.22
C GLY A 190 -6.92 8.69 1.38
N ASP A 191 -8.07 9.24 1.78
CA ASP A 191 -9.36 9.06 1.09
C ASP A 191 -9.63 10.08 -0.03
N GLY A 192 -8.68 10.97 -0.32
CA GLY A 192 -8.85 12.05 -1.30
C GLY A 192 -9.76 13.20 -0.86
N GLN A 193 -10.41 13.10 0.31
CA GLN A 193 -11.40 14.06 0.82
C GLN A 193 -11.03 14.64 2.20
N GLY A 194 -9.75 14.52 2.59
CA GLY A 194 -9.23 15.13 3.81
C GLY A 194 -9.17 14.19 5.02
N THR A 195 -9.39 12.89 4.84
CA THR A 195 -9.16 11.88 5.87
C THR A 195 -7.85 11.16 5.59
N LEU A 196 -6.99 11.05 6.60
CA LEU A 196 -5.82 10.17 6.59
C LEU A 196 -5.99 9.02 7.57
N MET A 197 -5.34 7.90 7.27
CA MET A 197 -5.19 6.76 8.16
C MET A 197 -3.71 6.41 8.27
N VAL A 198 -3.23 6.20 9.50
CA VAL A 198 -1.82 5.95 9.80
C VAL A 198 -1.65 4.97 10.96
N ALA A 199 -0.49 4.28 11.00
CA ALA A 199 -0.11 3.45 12.14
C ALA A 199 0.82 4.22 13.09
N GLU A 200 0.48 4.23 14.39
CA GLU A 200 1.28 4.91 15.42
C GLU A 200 2.67 4.31 15.55
N SER A 201 2.77 2.98 15.45
CA SER A 201 4.02 2.23 15.63
C SER A 201 5.16 2.61 14.68
N SER A 202 4.84 3.03 13.45
CA SER A 202 5.84 3.51 12.49
C SER A 202 6.15 4.99 12.64
N LEU A 203 5.15 5.83 12.86
CA LEU A 203 5.29 7.29 12.88
C LEU A 203 5.78 7.83 14.23
N VAL A 204 5.15 7.39 15.35
CA VAL A 204 5.54 7.78 16.71
C VAL A 204 6.63 6.83 17.19
N ASN A 205 7.79 6.95 16.57
CA ASN A 205 8.92 6.06 16.78
C ASN A 205 10.23 6.85 16.75
N ASP A 206 11.05 6.68 17.78
CA ASP A 206 12.33 7.40 17.92
C ASP A 206 13.33 7.10 16.80
N ASN A 207 13.18 5.97 16.11
CA ASN A 207 14.03 5.65 14.98
C ASN A 207 13.71 6.49 13.72
N ARG A 208 12.60 7.22 13.73
CA ARG A 208 12.19 8.19 12.69
C ARG A 208 12.02 9.60 13.25
N ASN A 209 11.26 9.76 14.31
CA ASN A 209 10.83 11.06 14.85
C ASN A 209 11.14 11.18 16.37
N PRO A 210 12.43 11.18 16.76
CA PRO A 210 12.82 11.16 18.16
C PRO A 210 12.23 12.34 18.93
N GLY A 211 11.61 12.06 20.08
CA GLY A 211 11.06 13.06 20.98
C GLY A 211 9.82 13.80 20.48
N ARG A 212 9.26 13.42 19.32
CA ARG A 212 8.02 14.05 18.81
C ARG A 212 6.79 13.34 19.34
N SER A 213 5.81 14.15 19.76
CA SER A 213 4.51 13.63 20.18
C SER A 213 3.63 13.26 18.97
N ARG A 214 2.60 12.43 19.21
CA ARG A 214 1.56 12.14 18.23
C ARG A 214 0.90 13.41 17.71
N ASP A 215 0.59 14.37 18.57
CA ASP A 215 -0.05 15.63 18.20
C ASP A 215 0.83 16.49 17.27
N ASP A 216 2.17 16.49 17.50
CA ASP A 216 3.11 17.19 16.62
C ASP A 216 3.14 16.58 15.22
N LEU A 217 3.12 15.25 15.16
CA LEU A 217 3.11 14.51 13.90
C LEU A 217 1.76 14.66 13.18
N GLU A 218 0.65 14.64 13.92
CA GLU A 218 -0.68 14.86 13.34
C GLU A 218 -0.81 16.23 12.69
N ARG A 219 -0.34 17.30 13.36
CA ARG A 219 -0.31 18.64 12.78
C ARG A 219 0.49 18.67 11.48
N ALA A 220 1.68 18.08 11.50
CA ALA A 220 2.54 18.02 10.32
C ALA A 220 1.89 17.24 9.15
N LEU A 221 1.23 16.12 9.43
CA LEU A 221 0.50 15.33 8.42
C LEU A 221 -0.67 16.12 7.83
N LYS A 222 -1.46 16.79 8.67
CA LYS A 222 -2.56 17.65 8.23
C LYS A 222 -2.07 18.76 7.29
N ASP A 223 -0.99 19.42 7.64
CA ASP A 223 -0.41 20.50 6.85
C ASP A 223 0.18 19.99 5.52
N LEU A 224 0.88 18.84 5.53
CA LEU A 224 1.50 18.26 4.33
C LEU A 224 0.46 17.81 3.31
N PHE A 225 -0.57 17.11 3.77
CA PHE A 225 -1.50 16.38 2.93
C PHE A 225 -2.88 17.04 2.80
N GLY A 226 -3.07 18.19 3.42
CA GLY A 226 -4.36 18.88 3.37
C GLY A 226 -5.48 18.17 4.09
N ALA A 227 -5.15 17.40 5.10
CA ALA A 227 -6.13 16.65 5.87
C ALA A 227 -6.71 17.45 7.02
N THR A 228 -7.96 17.15 7.38
CA THR A 228 -8.62 17.68 8.58
C THR A 228 -8.78 16.60 9.65
N THR A 229 -8.81 15.35 9.22
CA THR A 229 -8.99 14.18 10.11
C THR A 229 -7.84 13.19 9.90
N VAL A 230 -7.26 12.72 11.00
CA VAL A 230 -6.27 11.63 10.99
C VAL A 230 -6.77 10.51 11.91
N ILE A 231 -6.94 9.32 11.33
CA ILE A 231 -7.33 8.13 12.06
C ILE A 231 -6.06 7.35 12.40
N TRP A 232 -5.83 7.15 13.68
CA TRP A 232 -4.66 6.46 14.21
C TRP A 232 -5.01 5.04 14.66
N VAL A 233 -4.36 4.05 14.05
CA VAL A 233 -4.34 2.69 14.56
C VAL A 233 -3.00 2.42 15.25
N LYS A 234 -2.94 1.48 16.20
CA LYS A 234 -1.71 1.24 16.98
C LYS A 234 -0.59 0.67 16.12
N GLY A 235 -0.89 -0.30 15.26
CA GLY A 235 0.13 -1.08 14.55
C GLY A 235 0.96 -1.98 15.47
N VAL A 236 2.12 -2.45 15.00
CA VAL A 236 3.00 -3.41 15.71
C VAL A 236 4.45 -2.97 15.60
N LYS A 237 5.02 -2.41 16.66
CA LYS A 237 6.41 -1.93 16.67
C LYS A 237 7.41 -3.08 16.76
N GLY A 238 8.46 -3.03 15.92
CA GLY A 238 9.63 -3.90 16.01
C GLY A 238 9.42 -5.35 15.55
N LYS A 239 8.32 -5.66 14.88
CA LYS A 239 8.02 -7.01 14.38
C LYS A 239 8.32 -7.17 12.89
N ASP A 240 8.36 -6.07 12.15
CA ASP A 240 8.81 -6.01 10.78
C ASP A 240 9.74 -4.81 10.54
N ILE A 241 10.33 -4.73 9.34
CA ILE A 241 11.28 -3.67 9.01
C ILE A 241 10.64 -2.28 9.05
N THR A 242 9.34 -2.17 8.74
CA THR A 242 8.61 -0.90 8.66
C THR A 242 8.06 -0.42 9.99
N ASP A 243 8.10 -1.22 11.05
CA ASP A 243 7.34 -1.03 12.28
C ASP A 243 5.83 -0.96 12.03
N TYR A 244 5.35 -1.71 11.04
CA TYR A 244 3.98 -1.89 10.60
C TYR A 244 3.37 -0.69 9.86
N HIS A 245 3.46 -0.73 8.54
CA HIS A 245 2.79 0.25 7.69
C HIS A 245 1.29 0.00 7.56
N ILE A 246 0.54 1.09 7.40
CA ILE A 246 -0.91 1.04 7.23
C ILE A 246 -1.33 0.32 5.94
N ASP A 247 -0.54 0.40 4.87
CA ASP A 247 -0.79 -0.21 3.57
C ASP A 247 -0.76 -1.74 3.57
N ALA A 248 -0.29 -2.35 4.67
CA ALA A 248 -0.36 -3.79 4.92
C ALA A 248 -1.54 -4.19 5.82
N LEU A 249 -2.32 -3.22 6.32
CA LEU A 249 -3.45 -3.45 7.22
C LEU A 249 -4.77 -2.97 6.63
N ALA A 250 -4.82 -1.72 6.17
CA ALA A 250 -6.07 -1.12 5.73
C ALA A 250 -5.85 -0.05 4.67
N ARG A 251 -6.78 0.05 3.70
CA ARG A 251 -6.72 1.02 2.62
C ARG A 251 -8.09 1.61 2.30
N PHE A 252 -8.14 2.86 1.88
CA PHE A 252 -9.38 3.43 1.37
C PHE A 252 -9.65 2.91 -0.05
N SER A 253 -10.86 2.37 -0.29
CA SER A 253 -11.35 2.06 -1.64
C SER A 253 -12.18 3.20 -2.24
N ALA A 254 -12.77 4.02 -1.38
CA ALA A 254 -13.49 5.23 -1.72
C ALA A 254 -13.54 6.14 -0.50
N PRO A 255 -13.91 7.43 -0.65
CA PRO A 255 -14.10 8.32 0.49
C PRO A 255 -15.09 7.76 1.53
N GLY A 256 -14.58 7.47 2.72
CA GLY A 256 -15.35 6.89 3.83
C GLY A 256 -15.52 5.36 3.78
N VAL A 257 -14.90 4.65 2.82
CA VAL A 257 -14.91 3.18 2.73
C VAL A 257 -13.51 2.64 2.91
N VAL A 258 -13.30 1.78 3.89
CA VAL A 258 -12.00 1.17 4.23
C VAL A 258 -12.04 -0.32 3.98
N VAL A 259 -11.09 -0.82 3.20
CA VAL A 259 -10.80 -2.25 3.05
C VAL A 259 -9.78 -2.64 4.11
N LEU A 260 -10.18 -3.51 5.04
CA LEU A 260 -9.37 -3.96 6.17
C LEU A 260 -8.89 -5.40 5.96
N SER A 261 -7.57 -5.63 6.00
CA SER A 261 -6.99 -6.98 5.99
C SER A 261 -7.38 -7.72 7.25
N THR A 262 -8.03 -8.87 7.11
CA THR A 262 -8.47 -9.66 8.27
C THR A 262 -7.70 -10.99 8.34
N PRO A 263 -7.28 -11.43 9.53
CA PRO A 263 -6.63 -12.73 9.67
C PRO A 263 -7.50 -13.86 9.12
N ALA A 264 -6.89 -14.88 8.56
CA ALA A 264 -7.61 -16.08 8.13
C ALA A 264 -8.37 -16.71 9.30
N LYS A 265 -9.55 -17.30 9.03
CA LYS A 265 -10.53 -17.74 10.04
C LYS A 265 -9.99 -18.58 11.20
N HIS A 266 -8.87 -19.30 11.01
CA HIS A 266 -8.25 -20.16 12.01
C HIS A 266 -6.78 -19.80 12.25
N ALA A 267 -6.38 -18.59 11.89
CA ALA A 267 -5.05 -18.10 12.15
C ALA A 267 -4.77 -18.09 13.66
N PRO A 268 -3.59 -18.54 14.10
CA PRO A 268 -3.18 -18.40 15.49
C PRO A 268 -3.19 -16.92 15.90
N ARG A 269 -3.52 -16.66 17.16
CA ARG A 269 -3.43 -15.29 17.71
C ARG A 269 -1.97 -14.92 17.89
N ASP A 270 -1.61 -13.75 17.38
CA ASP A 270 -0.31 -13.11 17.50
C ASP A 270 -0.44 -11.59 17.65
N ASP A 271 0.68 -10.87 17.61
CA ASP A 271 0.68 -9.41 17.70
C ASP A 271 -0.08 -8.75 16.55
N PHE A 272 -0.04 -9.35 15.34
CA PHE A 272 -0.74 -8.82 14.17
C PHE A 272 -2.25 -9.02 14.26
N THR A 273 -2.69 -10.15 14.82
CA THR A 273 -4.12 -10.38 15.14
C THR A 273 -4.62 -9.33 16.11
N GLY A 274 -3.83 -9.00 17.15
CA GLY A 274 -4.17 -7.95 18.12
C GLY A 274 -4.23 -6.56 17.47
N ALA A 275 -3.32 -6.26 16.54
CA ALA A 275 -3.34 -5.02 15.78
C ALA A 275 -4.58 -4.91 14.88
N TYR A 276 -4.97 -6.00 14.23
CA TYR A 276 -6.22 -6.05 13.46
C TYR A 276 -7.44 -5.77 14.33
N GLU A 277 -7.58 -6.45 15.48
CA GLU A 277 -8.73 -6.28 16.38
C GLU A 277 -8.84 -4.82 16.85
N GLN A 278 -7.72 -4.21 17.24
CA GLN A 278 -7.67 -2.81 17.63
C GLN A 278 -8.00 -1.87 16.46
N ALA A 279 -7.45 -2.13 15.28
CA ALA A 279 -7.74 -1.31 14.10
C ALA A 279 -9.22 -1.39 13.70
N ARG A 280 -9.82 -2.58 13.75
CA ARG A 280 -11.23 -2.78 13.48
C ARG A 280 -12.11 -1.95 14.43
N GLU A 281 -11.86 -2.02 15.74
CA GLU A 281 -12.59 -1.24 16.74
C GLU A 281 -12.49 0.27 16.46
N VAL A 282 -11.28 0.76 16.16
CA VAL A 282 -11.05 2.18 15.83
C VAL A 282 -11.79 2.57 14.55
N LEU A 283 -11.69 1.78 13.49
CA LEU A 283 -12.28 2.09 12.19
C LEU A 283 -13.82 2.06 12.22
N GLU A 284 -14.42 1.08 12.92
CA GLU A 284 -15.87 1.00 13.11
C GLU A 284 -16.42 2.19 13.94
N GLY A 285 -15.59 2.77 14.83
CA GLY A 285 -15.92 3.95 15.62
C GLY A 285 -15.61 5.28 14.96
N ALA A 286 -14.76 5.30 13.93
CA ALA A 286 -14.25 6.52 13.33
C ALA A 286 -15.26 7.24 12.42
N VAL A 287 -15.00 8.53 12.22
CA VAL A 287 -15.69 9.36 11.23
C VAL A 287 -14.65 9.94 10.27
N ASP A 288 -15.05 10.13 9.01
CA ASP A 288 -14.24 10.79 7.99
C ASP A 288 -14.19 12.32 8.17
N ALA A 289 -13.45 13.00 7.33
CA ALA A 289 -13.36 14.48 7.32
C ALA A 289 -14.69 15.20 7.06
N ARG A 290 -15.72 14.48 6.62
CA ARG A 290 -17.08 14.98 6.38
C ARG A 290 -18.02 14.67 7.56
N GLY A 291 -17.50 14.08 8.65
CA GLY A 291 -18.27 13.68 9.83
C GLY A 291 -19.14 12.42 9.62
N LYS A 292 -18.90 11.64 8.57
CA LYS A 292 -19.62 10.38 8.30
C LYS A 292 -18.85 9.21 8.88
N ARG A 293 -19.56 8.22 9.45
CA ARG A 293 -18.96 6.96 9.88
C ARG A 293 -18.35 6.21 8.70
N LEU A 294 -17.23 5.54 8.95
CA LEU A 294 -16.59 4.70 7.95
C LEU A 294 -17.42 3.43 7.72
N GLU A 295 -17.42 2.99 6.47
CA GLU A 295 -17.80 1.64 6.08
C GLU A 295 -16.54 0.78 6.07
N VAL A 296 -16.53 -0.33 6.82
CA VAL A 296 -15.38 -1.25 6.90
C VAL A 296 -15.72 -2.52 6.12
N VAL A 297 -14.92 -2.78 5.09
CA VAL A 297 -15.01 -3.96 4.22
C VAL A 297 -13.89 -4.93 4.56
N GLU A 298 -14.23 -6.13 5.01
CA GLU A 298 -13.23 -7.15 5.36
C GLU A 298 -12.66 -7.84 4.12
N LEU A 299 -11.32 -7.92 4.06
CA LEU A 299 -10.56 -8.63 3.03
C LEU A 299 -9.71 -9.72 3.71
N PRO A 300 -10.23 -10.96 3.85
CA PRO A 300 -9.53 -12.02 4.57
C PRO A 300 -8.21 -12.40 3.90
N GLU A 301 -7.17 -12.60 4.72
CA GLU A 301 -5.89 -13.15 4.30
C GLU A 301 -6.02 -14.61 3.83
N PRO A 302 -5.07 -15.12 3.01
CA PRO A 302 -5.07 -16.52 2.61
C PRO A 302 -4.82 -17.43 3.82
N ALA A 303 -5.50 -18.58 3.86
CA ALA A 303 -5.34 -19.56 4.92
C ALA A 303 -4.21 -20.57 4.61
N ASP A 304 -3.97 -20.84 3.33
CA ASP A 304 -2.92 -21.75 2.87
C ASP A 304 -2.05 -21.05 1.81
N ILE A 305 -0.82 -20.76 2.19
CA ILE A 305 0.19 -20.15 1.32
C ILE A 305 1.32 -21.15 0.97
N GLY A 306 1.19 -22.41 1.36
CA GLY A 306 2.25 -23.42 1.21
C GLY A 306 3.49 -23.09 2.04
N ARG A 307 4.67 -23.51 1.56
CA ARG A 307 5.95 -23.20 2.23
C ARG A 307 6.44 -21.81 1.79
N ARG A 308 6.52 -20.88 2.73
CA ARG A 308 7.06 -19.54 2.55
C ARG A 308 8.00 -19.21 3.71
N GLY A 309 8.88 -18.21 3.51
CA GLY A 309 9.75 -17.68 4.55
C GLY A 309 8.96 -17.02 5.68
N LYS A 310 9.59 -16.89 6.85
CA LYS A 310 8.96 -16.24 8.02
C LYS A 310 8.62 -14.77 7.78
N GLY A 311 9.26 -14.15 6.77
CA GLY A 311 9.05 -12.77 6.38
C GLY A 311 8.00 -12.53 5.31
N PHE A 312 7.43 -13.59 4.79
CA PHE A 312 6.52 -13.50 3.66
C PHE A 312 5.27 -12.68 3.98
N LEU A 313 4.99 -11.66 3.17
CA LEU A 313 3.76 -10.87 3.30
C LEU A 313 2.60 -11.54 2.56
N ALA A 314 1.72 -12.19 3.29
CA ALA A 314 0.50 -12.81 2.76
C ALA A 314 -0.71 -11.88 2.92
N CYS A 315 -0.72 -10.74 2.24
CA CYS A 315 -1.71 -9.69 2.45
C CYS A 315 -2.31 -9.20 1.12
N TYR A 316 -3.60 -9.46 0.89
CA TYR A 316 -4.29 -8.97 -0.30
C TYR A 316 -4.51 -7.46 -0.30
N VAL A 317 -4.57 -6.79 0.86
CA VAL A 317 -4.74 -5.33 0.97
C VAL A 317 -3.56 -4.57 0.32
N ASN A 318 -2.41 -5.22 0.17
CA ASN A 318 -1.27 -4.62 -0.52
C ASN A 318 -1.41 -4.70 -2.07
N TYR A 319 -2.63 -4.42 -2.59
CA TYR A 319 -2.92 -4.26 -4.02
C TYR A 319 -2.55 -2.85 -4.51
N TYR A 320 -2.51 -2.66 -5.82
CA TYR A 320 -2.31 -1.35 -6.47
C TYR A 320 -3.49 -1.01 -7.37
N VAL A 321 -3.96 0.24 -7.32
CA VAL A 321 -5.04 0.74 -8.17
C VAL A 321 -4.45 1.51 -9.32
N ALA A 322 -4.51 0.94 -10.53
CA ALA A 322 -4.09 1.58 -11.79
C ALA A 322 -5.29 2.16 -12.56
N ASN A 323 -5.03 2.96 -13.59
CA ASN A 323 -6.07 3.42 -14.51
C ASN A 323 -6.77 2.22 -15.17
N GLY A 324 -8.02 1.96 -14.81
CA GLY A 324 -8.80 0.85 -15.38
C GLY A 324 -8.57 -0.53 -14.75
N ALA A 325 -7.63 -0.70 -13.80
CA ALA A 325 -7.37 -1.98 -13.16
C ALA A 325 -7.09 -1.86 -11.66
N VAL A 326 -7.28 -2.99 -10.95
CA VAL A 326 -6.73 -3.24 -9.61
C VAL A 326 -5.79 -4.44 -9.72
N ILE A 327 -4.52 -4.22 -9.45
CA ILE A 327 -3.50 -5.26 -9.51
C ILE A 327 -3.31 -5.82 -8.10
N MET A 328 -3.67 -7.08 -7.88
CA MET A 328 -3.61 -7.70 -6.56
C MET A 328 -2.71 -8.93 -6.53
N PRO A 329 -2.09 -9.26 -5.38
CA PRO A 329 -1.31 -10.47 -5.25
C PRO A 329 -2.20 -11.72 -5.33
N ARG A 330 -1.61 -12.83 -5.81
CA ARG A 330 -2.19 -14.18 -5.79
C ARG A 330 -1.24 -15.10 -5.05
N PHE A 331 -1.73 -15.77 -4.00
CA PHE A 331 -0.92 -16.59 -3.11
C PHE A 331 -1.05 -18.10 -3.36
N GLY A 332 -1.98 -18.54 -4.24
CA GLY A 332 -2.21 -19.94 -4.57
C GLY A 332 -3.31 -20.61 -3.75
N ASP A 333 -3.84 -19.98 -2.71
CA ASP A 333 -5.09 -20.37 -2.07
C ASP A 333 -6.26 -19.97 -2.98
N ARG A 334 -6.67 -20.88 -3.86
CA ARG A 334 -7.69 -20.60 -4.89
C ARG A 334 -8.97 -19.99 -4.32
N LYS A 335 -9.38 -20.43 -3.12
CA LYS A 335 -10.62 -19.98 -2.50
C LYS A 335 -10.46 -18.55 -1.96
N ALA A 336 -9.37 -18.28 -1.27
CA ALA A 336 -9.06 -16.96 -0.75
C ALA A 336 -8.75 -15.98 -1.88
N ASP A 337 -7.93 -16.38 -2.88
CA ASP A 337 -7.62 -15.58 -4.07
C ASP A 337 -8.91 -15.14 -4.81
N SER A 338 -9.86 -16.09 -5.02
CA SER A 338 -11.12 -15.79 -5.70
C SER A 338 -12.03 -14.88 -4.86
N LYS A 339 -12.08 -15.10 -3.54
CA LYS A 339 -12.88 -14.27 -2.63
C LYS A 339 -12.34 -12.85 -2.56
N ALA A 340 -11.02 -12.69 -2.42
CA ALA A 340 -10.38 -11.39 -2.39
C ALA A 340 -10.61 -10.61 -3.70
N ALA A 341 -10.49 -11.29 -4.84
CA ALA A 341 -10.79 -10.67 -6.13
C ALA A 341 -12.26 -10.26 -6.27
N ALA A 342 -13.21 -11.02 -5.72
CA ALA A 342 -14.63 -10.66 -5.73
C ALA A 342 -14.88 -9.38 -4.91
N VAL A 343 -14.33 -9.31 -3.69
CA VAL A 343 -14.40 -8.10 -2.84
C VAL A 343 -13.84 -6.88 -3.58
N LEU A 344 -12.66 -6.99 -4.19
CA LEU A 344 -12.06 -5.86 -4.90
C LEU A 344 -12.86 -5.44 -6.15
N ARG A 345 -13.52 -6.37 -6.86
CA ARG A 345 -14.43 -6.00 -7.96
C ARG A 345 -15.63 -5.20 -7.47
N GLU A 346 -16.16 -5.52 -6.30
CA GLU A 346 -17.27 -4.77 -5.68
C GLU A 346 -16.79 -3.38 -5.23
N GLN A 347 -15.57 -3.26 -4.73
CA GLN A 347 -15.01 -1.99 -4.26
C GLN A 347 -14.58 -1.06 -5.40
N TYR A 348 -14.22 -1.60 -6.56
CA TYR A 348 -13.73 -0.84 -7.71
C TYR A 348 -14.53 -1.13 -8.98
N PRO A 349 -15.83 -0.75 -9.01
CA PRO A 349 -16.67 -0.98 -10.19
C PRO A 349 -16.08 -0.31 -11.43
N GLY A 350 -16.02 -1.05 -12.53
CA GLY A 350 -15.47 -0.56 -13.80
C GLY A 350 -13.96 -0.72 -13.95
N ARG A 351 -13.25 -1.28 -12.94
CA ARG A 351 -11.84 -1.67 -13.04
C ARG A 351 -11.69 -3.18 -13.15
N GLU A 352 -10.77 -3.62 -14.00
CA GLU A 352 -10.38 -5.02 -14.08
C GLU A 352 -9.59 -5.42 -12.83
N VAL A 353 -9.89 -6.57 -12.21
CA VAL A 353 -9.09 -7.12 -11.10
C VAL A 353 -8.13 -8.17 -11.63
N VAL A 354 -6.85 -7.81 -11.70
CA VAL A 354 -5.76 -8.64 -12.21
C VAL A 354 -4.99 -9.26 -11.04
N GLN A 355 -4.91 -10.60 -11.02
CA GLN A 355 -4.19 -11.34 -9.99
C GLN A 355 -2.80 -11.74 -10.47
N LEU A 356 -1.74 -11.37 -9.74
CA LEU A 356 -0.36 -11.69 -10.06
C LEU A 356 0.33 -12.52 -8.98
N PRO A 357 1.07 -13.57 -9.35
CA PRO A 357 2.01 -14.21 -8.43
C PRO A 357 3.23 -13.28 -8.25
N VAL A 358 3.46 -12.85 -7.01
CA VAL A 358 4.57 -11.97 -6.62
C VAL A 358 5.31 -12.55 -5.41
N ASP A 359 5.49 -13.86 -5.42
CA ASP A 359 6.04 -14.61 -4.29
C ASP A 359 7.43 -14.13 -3.88
N ASN A 360 8.30 -13.82 -4.87
CA ASN A 360 9.65 -13.37 -4.54
C ASN A 360 9.67 -11.96 -3.91
N ILE A 361 8.76 -11.06 -4.31
CA ILE A 361 8.56 -9.77 -3.63
C ILE A 361 8.02 -10.01 -2.23
N GLY A 362 7.05 -10.92 -2.09
CA GLY A 362 6.45 -11.32 -0.81
C GLY A 362 7.47 -11.81 0.22
N GLU A 363 8.47 -12.60 -0.20
CA GLU A 363 9.57 -13.05 0.67
C GLU A 363 10.39 -11.90 1.26
N GLY A 364 10.45 -10.75 0.58
CA GLY A 364 11.05 -9.51 1.10
C GLY A 364 10.19 -8.75 2.11
N GLY A 365 9.01 -9.28 2.45
CA GLY A 365 8.11 -8.68 3.44
C GLY A 365 7.31 -7.48 2.94
N GLY A 366 7.16 -7.31 1.63
CA GLY A 366 6.30 -6.31 0.99
C GLY A 366 5.45 -6.91 -0.11
N GLY A 367 4.72 -6.07 -0.84
CA GLY A 367 3.82 -6.50 -1.90
C GLY A 367 3.80 -5.56 -3.09
N ILE A 368 2.73 -5.63 -3.84
CA ILE A 368 2.51 -4.85 -5.07
C ILE A 368 2.47 -3.36 -4.76
N HIS A 369 1.67 -2.95 -3.76
CA HIS A 369 1.57 -1.54 -3.35
C HIS A 369 2.91 -0.97 -2.90
N CYS A 370 3.64 -1.70 -2.08
CA CYS A 370 4.97 -1.29 -1.62
C CYS A 370 5.97 -1.05 -2.77
N SER A 371 5.78 -1.73 -3.91
CA SER A 371 6.67 -1.67 -5.09
C SER A 371 6.28 -0.60 -6.11
N THR A 372 5.19 0.14 -5.87
CA THR A 372 4.59 1.10 -6.81
C THR A 372 4.34 2.45 -6.17
N GLN A 373 4.42 3.52 -6.96
CA GLN A 373 4.04 4.88 -6.56
C GLN A 373 3.38 5.58 -7.73
N GLN A 374 2.12 5.98 -7.60
CA GLN A 374 1.39 6.71 -8.63
C GLN A 374 1.81 8.17 -8.71
N LEU A 375 1.97 8.67 -9.92
CA LEU A 375 1.99 10.11 -10.22
C LEU A 375 0.58 10.50 -10.68
N PRO A 376 -0.18 11.27 -9.89
CA PRO A 376 -1.54 11.66 -10.26
C PRO A 376 -1.54 12.66 -11.41
N LYS A 377 -2.59 12.63 -12.26
CA LYS A 377 -2.85 13.71 -13.20
C LYS A 377 -3.19 14.99 -12.44
N ALA A 378 -2.69 16.12 -12.95
CA ALA A 378 -3.22 17.42 -12.54
C ALA A 378 -4.72 17.46 -12.85
N GLY A 379 -5.53 17.92 -11.90
CA GLY A 379 -6.98 18.03 -12.05
C GLY A 379 -7.40 19.15 -13.00
#